data_3e49e46afbd5478268cb60bbf44e480a
#
_entry.id   3e49e46afbd5478268cb60bbf44e480a
#
_cell.length_a   1.000
_cell.length_b   1.000
_cell.length_c   1.000
_cell.angle_alpha   90.00
_cell.angle_beta   90.00
_cell.angle_gamma   90.00
#
_symmetry.space_group_name_H-M   'P 1'
#
loop_
_entity.id
_entity.type
_entity.pdbx_description
1 polymer ?
#
loop_
_entity_poly.entity_id
_entity_poly.type
_entity_poly.pdbx_seq_one_letter_code
_entity_poly.pdbx_strand_id
1 'polypeptide(L)'
;IKSMEWLAEKNDTTFIGQSVLHSGNAIYNTLKTIDEEKRIEVPVFEEIQMGMCTGMALNGLVPICCFPRFDFMLRCMDSLVNHLDKMQHMTEGTFKPKVIMRTSIGAKEPLDGGIQHTQDYTMSLKSMLHEVDVVLLEEPDNIFTEFQSAYNADRSTLLVEYGDYYNEK
;
A
#
# COMPACT_ATOMS: atom_id res chain seq x y z
N ILE A 1 -12.34 1.39 -5.77
CA ILE A 1 -12.70 2.82 -5.86
C ILE A 1 -13.24 3.29 -4.51
N LYS A 2 -14.38 2.79 -4.02
CA LYS A 2 -15.06 3.23 -2.78
C LYS A 2 -14.13 3.41 -1.58
N SER A 3 -13.21 2.46 -1.34
CA SER A 3 -12.24 2.54 -0.24
C SER A 3 -11.28 3.71 -0.40
N MET A 4 -10.85 3.97 -1.64
CA MET A 4 -9.92 5.07 -1.95
C MET A 4 -10.61 6.43 -1.83
N GLU A 5 -11.84 6.55 -2.28
CA GLU A 5 -12.65 7.76 -2.11
C GLU A 5 -12.87 8.07 -0.61
N TRP A 6 -13.21 7.06 0.17
CA TRP A 6 -13.38 7.21 1.62
C TRP A 6 -12.08 7.63 2.34
N LEU A 7 -10.93 7.07 1.94
CA LEU A 7 -9.63 7.51 2.45
C LEU A 7 -9.31 8.95 2.04
N ALA A 8 -9.64 9.34 0.80
CA ALA A 8 -9.38 10.68 0.29
C ALA A 8 -10.16 11.78 1.03
N GLU A 9 -11.30 11.45 1.66
CA GLU A 9 -12.07 12.36 2.51
C GLU A 9 -11.33 12.73 3.81
N LYS A 10 -10.31 11.97 4.21
CA LYS A 10 -9.55 12.25 5.43
C LYS A 10 -8.52 13.35 5.18
N ASN A 11 -8.41 14.30 6.09
CA ASN A 11 -7.50 15.45 5.91
C ASN A 11 -6.02 15.08 6.00
N ASP A 12 -5.71 13.99 6.71
CA ASP A 12 -4.35 13.52 6.99
C ASP A 12 -3.85 12.49 5.98
N THR A 13 -4.65 12.10 4.97
CA THR A 13 -4.25 11.11 3.97
C THR A 13 -3.73 11.73 2.69
N THR A 14 -2.81 11.03 2.05
CA THR A 14 -2.31 11.29 0.70
C THR A 14 -1.91 9.97 0.04
N PHE A 15 -2.05 9.89 -1.28
CA PHE A 15 -1.69 8.71 -2.07
C PHE A 15 -0.34 8.95 -2.73
N ILE A 16 0.61 8.05 -2.54
CA ILE A 16 1.95 8.18 -3.10
C ILE A 16 2.36 6.90 -3.81
N GLY A 17 2.90 7.01 -4.99
CA GLY A 17 3.38 5.86 -5.75
C GLY A 17 3.60 6.15 -7.22
N GLN A 18 3.89 5.08 -7.94
CA GLN A 18 3.97 5.11 -9.40
C GLN A 18 2.57 4.94 -10.00
N SER A 19 2.30 5.67 -11.07
CA SER A 19 1.03 5.64 -11.79
C SER A 19 -0.18 5.93 -10.89
N VAL A 20 -0.01 6.83 -9.93
CA VAL A 20 -1.13 7.36 -9.14
C VAL A 20 -1.78 8.55 -9.84
N LEU A 21 -1.02 9.29 -10.69
CA LEU A 21 -1.50 10.38 -11.53
C LEU A 21 -1.63 10.00 -13.00
N HIS A 22 -0.91 8.99 -13.47
CA HIS A 22 -0.84 8.62 -14.88
C HIS A 22 -1.53 7.28 -15.15
N SER A 23 -2.35 7.24 -16.21
CA SER A 23 -3.03 6.02 -16.64
C SER A 23 -2.05 4.93 -17.08
N GLY A 24 -2.46 3.67 -17.03
CA GLY A 24 -1.67 2.53 -17.49
C GLY A 24 -1.70 1.30 -16.59
N ASN A 25 -2.29 1.42 -15.39
CA ASN A 25 -2.45 0.29 -14.49
C ASN A 25 -3.75 0.35 -13.68
N ALA A 26 -4.05 -0.73 -12.96
CA ALA A 26 -5.25 -0.85 -12.13
C ALA A 26 -5.26 0.15 -10.95
N ILE A 27 -4.09 0.49 -10.39
CA ILE A 27 -3.98 1.47 -9.29
C ILE A 27 -4.57 2.81 -9.72
N TYR A 28 -4.12 3.36 -10.86
CA TYR A 28 -4.68 4.60 -11.41
C TYR A 28 -6.21 4.53 -11.56
N ASN A 29 -6.73 3.42 -12.08
CA ASN A 29 -8.17 3.26 -12.30
C ASN A 29 -8.98 3.35 -11.00
N THR A 30 -8.39 2.97 -9.86
CA THR A 30 -9.02 3.10 -8.54
C THR A 30 -8.88 4.48 -7.92
N LEU A 31 -7.99 5.33 -8.45
CA LEU A 31 -7.67 6.66 -7.90
C LEU A 31 -8.15 7.82 -8.79
N LYS A 32 -8.61 7.55 -10.00
CA LYS A 32 -8.94 8.58 -11.01
C LYS A 32 -10.02 9.57 -10.61
N THR A 33 -10.87 9.22 -9.62
CA THR A 33 -11.93 10.09 -9.07
C THR A 33 -11.44 10.96 -7.91
N ILE A 34 -10.22 10.75 -7.43
CA ILE A 34 -9.62 11.48 -6.31
C ILE A 34 -8.93 12.73 -6.84
N ASP A 35 -9.00 13.81 -6.08
CA ASP A 35 -8.33 15.06 -6.40
C ASP A 35 -6.82 14.86 -6.61
N GLU A 36 -6.26 15.50 -7.62
CA GLU A 36 -4.84 15.41 -7.95
C GLU A 36 -3.95 15.92 -6.83
N GLU A 37 -4.41 16.90 -6.05
CA GLU A 37 -3.68 17.44 -4.90
C GLU A 37 -3.47 16.39 -3.78
N LYS A 38 -4.28 15.34 -3.76
CA LYS A 38 -4.14 14.20 -2.84
C LYS A 38 -3.19 13.11 -3.36
N ARG A 39 -2.69 13.24 -4.58
CA ARG A 39 -1.89 12.20 -5.23
C ARG A 39 -0.48 12.70 -5.55
N ILE A 40 0.52 12.00 -5.09
CA ILE A 40 1.94 12.30 -5.31
C ILE A 40 2.53 11.22 -6.21
N GLU A 41 2.76 11.58 -7.49
CA GLU A 41 3.46 10.70 -8.41
C GLU A 41 4.95 10.70 -8.10
N VAL A 42 5.55 9.52 -8.03
CA VAL A 42 7.00 9.36 -7.84
C VAL A 42 7.58 8.51 -8.96
N PRO A 43 8.85 8.69 -9.33
CA PRO A 43 9.52 7.80 -10.27
C PRO A 43 9.64 6.38 -9.71
N VAL A 44 10.07 5.43 -10.54
CA VAL A 44 10.31 4.03 -10.16
C VAL A 44 11.46 3.95 -9.14
N PHE A 45 11.13 4.15 -7.87
CA PHE A 45 12.09 4.21 -6.76
C PHE A 45 11.42 3.78 -5.45
N GLU A 46 11.08 2.51 -5.35
CA GLU A 46 10.24 1.95 -4.29
C GLU A 46 10.83 2.17 -2.88
N GLU A 47 12.15 2.14 -2.75
CA GLU A 47 12.83 2.40 -1.48
C GLU A 47 12.64 3.84 -1.01
N ILE A 48 12.84 4.82 -1.90
CA ILE A 48 12.59 6.23 -1.58
C ILE A 48 11.10 6.46 -1.30
N GLN A 49 10.22 5.86 -2.09
CA GLN A 49 8.78 5.94 -1.87
C GLN A 49 8.40 5.50 -0.45
N MET A 50 8.90 4.35 0.02
CA MET A 50 8.67 3.85 1.37
C MET A 50 9.26 4.78 2.43
N GLY A 51 10.48 5.27 2.23
CA GLY A 51 11.14 6.22 3.12
C GLY A 51 10.37 7.53 3.26
N MET A 52 9.84 8.06 2.14
CA MET A 52 8.96 9.25 2.14
C MET A 52 7.69 8.99 2.94
N CYS A 53 7.02 7.85 2.74
CA CYS A 53 5.84 7.48 3.51
C CYS A 53 6.13 7.40 5.01
N THR A 54 7.25 6.78 5.38
CA THR A 54 7.69 6.73 6.79
C THR A 54 7.88 8.14 7.36
N GLY A 55 8.56 9.02 6.63
CA GLY A 55 8.77 10.41 7.03
C GLY A 55 7.46 11.20 7.16
N MET A 56 6.51 11.00 6.24
CA MET A 56 5.16 11.60 6.33
C MET A 56 4.41 11.10 7.57
N ALA A 57 4.47 9.79 7.85
CA ALA A 57 3.82 9.21 9.01
C ALA A 57 4.40 9.72 10.34
N LEU A 58 5.70 9.96 10.41
CA LEU A 58 6.35 10.60 11.57
C LEU A 58 5.91 12.06 11.78
N ASN A 59 5.39 12.72 10.74
CA ASN A 59 4.82 14.07 10.82
C ASN A 59 3.28 14.06 10.98
N GLY A 60 2.67 12.93 11.31
CA GLY A 60 1.25 12.82 11.63
C GLY A 60 0.32 12.64 10.43
N LEU A 61 0.87 12.41 9.23
CA LEU A 61 0.08 12.02 8.06
C LEU A 61 -0.15 10.51 8.03
N VAL A 62 -1.14 10.08 7.27
CA VAL A 62 -1.42 8.67 6.98
C VAL A 62 -1.27 8.45 5.47
N PRO A 63 -0.04 8.28 4.97
CA PRO A 63 0.18 8.06 3.55
C PRO A 63 -0.33 6.69 3.11
N ILE A 64 -0.99 6.67 1.95
CA ILE A 64 -1.37 5.45 1.23
C ILE A 64 -0.29 5.16 0.20
N CYS A 65 0.62 4.26 0.54
CA CYS A 65 1.77 3.87 -0.28
C CYS A 65 1.35 2.84 -1.32
N CYS A 66 1.31 3.23 -2.60
CA CYS A 66 0.76 2.42 -3.69
C CYS A 66 1.87 1.75 -4.50
N PHE A 67 1.93 0.42 -4.46
CA PHE A 67 2.80 -0.39 -5.31
C PHE A 67 1.95 -1.10 -6.38
N PRO A 68 2.22 -0.91 -7.67
CA PRO A 68 1.39 -1.52 -8.72
C PRO A 68 1.42 -3.05 -8.74
N ARG A 69 2.51 -3.63 -8.25
CA ARG A 69 2.71 -5.08 -8.15
C ARG A 69 3.47 -5.44 -6.88
N PHE A 70 3.15 -6.59 -6.30
CA PHE A 70 3.82 -7.09 -5.11
C PHE A 70 5.32 -7.35 -5.35
N ASP A 71 5.65 -7.84 -6.54
CA ASP A 71 7.04 -8.09 -6.96
C ASP A 71 7.91 -6.83 -6.89
N PHE A 72 7.36 -5.65 -7.20
CA PHE A 72 8.12 -4.39 -7.16
C PHE A 72 8.36 -3.91 -5.73
N MET A 73 7.46 -4.24 -4.82
CA MET A 73 7.60 -3.90 -3.40
C MET A 73 8.86 -4.52 -2.76
N LEU A 74 9.39 -5.62 -3.32
CA LEU A 74 10.63 -6.22 -2.85
C LEU A 74 11.83 -5.26 -2.86
N ARG A 75 11.79 -4.20 -3.68
CA ARG A 75 12.86 -3.21 -3.74
C ARG A 75 12.88 -2.26 -2.54
N CYS A 76 11.83 -2.20 -1.75
CA CYS A 76 11.78 -1.39 -0.53
C CYS A 76 11.88 -2.19 0.76
N MET A 77 12.36 -3.44 0.69
CA MET A 77 12.39 -4.35 1.83
C MET A 77 13.22 -3.83 3.00
N ASP A 78 14.34 -3.16 2.76
CA ASP A 78 15.13 -2.56 3.83
C ASP A 78 14.34 -1.47 4.56
N SER A 79 13.76 -0.54 3.82
CA SER A 79 12.94 0.54 4.38
C SER A 79 11.69 0.02 5.11
N LEU A 80 11.11 -1.09 4.66
CA LEU A 80 9.98 -1.73 5.31
C LEU A 80 10.38 -2.50 6.57
N VAL A 81 11.32 -3.46 6.44
CA VAL A 81 11.63 -4.43 7.50
C VAL A 81 12.54 -3.84 8.58
N ASN A 82 13.58 -3.09 8.18
CA ASN A 82 14.57 -2.57 9.11
C ASN A 82 14.21 -1.17 9.65
N HIS A 83 13.35 -0.43 8.97
CA HIS A 83 12.98 0.92 9.40
C HIS A 83 11.51 0.98 9.85
N LEU A 84 10.53 0.89 8.95
CA LEU A 84 9.12 1.08 9.31
C LEU A 84 8.66 0.08 10.40
N ASP A 85 8.93 -1.21 10.21
CA ASP A 85 8.53 -2.27 11.14
C ASP A 85 9.23 -2.18 12.50
N LYS A 86 10.48 -1.69 12.55
CA LYS A 86 11.26 -1.62 13.80
C LYS A 86 11.14 -0.29 14.53
N MET A 87 10.61 0.74 13.88
CA MET A 87 10.58 2.11 14.43
C MET A 87 9.93 2.17 15.81
N GLN A 88 8.78 1.55 15.98
CA GLN A 88 8.07 1.53 17.25
C GLN A 88 8.87 0.84 18.34
N HIS A 89 9.52 -0.28 18.02
CA HIS A 89 10.37 -1.00 18.98
C HIS A 89 11.63 -0.21 19.35
N MET A 90 12.35 0.33 18.35
CA MET A 90 13.59 1.10 18.56
C MET A 90 13.38 2.39 19.37
N THR A 91 12.18 2.94 19.31
CA THR A 91 11.84 4.20 19.99
C THR A 91 11.00 3.99 21.25
N GLU A 92 10.90 2.75 21.72
CA GLU A 92 10.12 2.38 22.92
C GLU A 92 8.67 2.91 22.84
N GLY A 93 8.07 2.85 21.66
CA GLY A 93 6.71 3.33 21.40
C GLY A 93 6.54 4.84 21.26
N THR A 94 7.64 5.62 21.30
CA THR A 94 7.56 7.09 21.11
C THR A 94 7.09 7.45 19.71
N PHE A 95 7.55 6.72 18.68
CA PHE A 95 7.11 6.88 17.29
C PHE A 95 6.37 5.66 16.82
N LYS A 96 5.13 5.87 16.42
CA LYS A 96 4.24 4.84 15.84
C LYS A 96 3.82 5.28 14.43
N PRO A 97 4.71 5.16 13.44
CA PRO A 97 4.38 5.57 12.09
C PRO A 97 3.21 4.72 11.56
N LYS A 98 2.22 5.38 10.97
CA LYS A 98 1.07 4.72 10.35
C LYS A 98 1.09 4.94 8.85
N VAL A 99 1.47 3.91 8.11
CA VAL A 99 1.47 3.86 6.65
C VAL A 99 0.48 2.77 6.21
N ILE A 100 -0.42 3.10 5.32
CA ILE A 100 -1.27 2.11 4.65
C ILE A 100 -0.61 1.77 3.32
N MET A 101 -0.03 0.59 3.23
CA MET A 101 0.55 0.09 1.98
C MET A 101 -0.50 -0.70 1.23
N ARG A 102 -0.59 -0.50 -0.07
CA ARG A 102 -1.41 -1.34 -0.94
C ARG A 102 -0.59 -1.85 -2.10
N THR A 103 -0.75 -3.12 -2.41
CA THR A 103 -0.11 -3.77 -3.54
C THR A 103 -1.03 -4.83 -4.12
N SER A 104 -0.71 -5.36 -5.31
CA SER A 104 -1.49 -6.45 -5.89
C SER A 104 -0.59 -7.61 -6.32
N ILE A 105 -1.08 -8.83 -6.08
CA ILE A 105 -0.66 -10.01 -6.80
C ILE A 105 -1.11 -9.80 -8.24
N GLY A 106 -0.19 -9.88 -9.19
CA GLY A 106 -0.50 -9.51 -10.56
C GLY A 106 -1.53 -10.42 -11.21
N ALA A 107 -2.43 -9.81 -11.98
CA ALA A 107 -3.41 -10.53 -12.78
C ALA A 107 -2.73 -11.43 -13.83
N LYS A 108 -3.34 -12.57 -14.11
CA LYS A 108 -2.98 -13.46 -15.22
C LYS A 108 -3.89 -13.29 -16.43
N GLU A 109 -5.05 -12.72 -16.23
CA GLU A 109 -6.03 -12.39 -17.26
C GLU A 109 -6.29 -10.88 -17.30
N PRO A 110 -6.48 -10.23 -18.45
CA PRO A 110 -6.34 -10.74 -19.81
C PRO A 110 -4.87 -10.84 -20.30
N LEU A 111 -3.89 -10.45 -19.49
CA LEU A 111 -2.47 -10.49 -19.81
C LEU A 111 -1.69 -11.03 -18.61
N ASP A 112 -1.03 -12.18 -18.79
CA ASP A 112 -0.08 -12.71 -17.83
C ASP A 112 1.28 -12.01 -17.97
N GLY A 113 1.67 -11.26 -16.94
CA GLY A 113 2.98 -10.60 -16.87
C GLY A 113 4.15 -11.56 -16.61
N GLY A 114 3.87 -12.86 -16.41
CA GLY A 114 4.84 -13.88 -16.09
C GLY A 114 5.27 -13.88 -14.63
N ILE A 115 6.14 -14.82 -14.29
CA ILE A 115 6.56 -15.11 -12.92
C ILE A 115 7.13 -13.90 -12.15
N GLN A 116 7.68 -12.91 -12.83
CA GLN A 116 8.23 -11.70 -12.21
C GLN A 116 7.14 -10.65 -11.86
N HIS A 117 5.87 -10.93 -12.14
CA HIS A 117 4.77 -9.98 -11.95
C HIS A 117 3.53 -10.60 -11.27
N THR A 118 3.60 -11.87 -10.87
CA THR A 118 2.44 -12.61 -10.37
C THR A 118 2.75 -13.36 -9.07
N GLN A 119 3.79 -12.97 -8.34
CA GLN A 119 4.18 -13.62 -7.10
C GLN A 119 3.35 -13.15 -5.91
N ASP A 120 3.13 -14.07 -4.97
CA ASP A 120 2.53 -13.80 -3.67
C ASP A 120 3.58 -13.95 -2.56
N TYR A 121 3.89 -12.85 -1.89
CA TYR A 121 4.82 -12.81 -0.77
C TYR A 121 4.12 -12.61 0.59
N THR A 122 2.80 -12.74 0.64
CA THR A 122 1.98 -12.48 1.84
C THR A 122 2.49 -13.25 3.04
N MET A 123 2.68 -14.57 2.91
CA MET A 123 3.13 -15.42 4.02
C MET A 123 4.57 -15.11 4.44
N SER A 124 5.44 -14.77 3.47
CA SER A 124 6.82 -14.39 3.77
C SER A 124 6.87 -13.10 4.60
N LEU A 125 6.10 -12.08 4.20
CA LEU A 125 6.03 -10.83 4.94
C LEU A 125 5.35 -10.99 6.31
N LYS A 126 4.30 -11.80 6.41
CA LYS A 126 3.69 -12.14 7.72
C LYS A 126 4.70 -12.75 8.70
N SER A 127 5.69 -13.50 8.21
CA SER A 127 6.72 -14.08 9.07
C SER A 127 7.87 -13.14 9.41
N MET A 128 8.08 -12.08 8.62
CA MET A 128 9.17 -11.12 8.79
C MET A 128 8.77 -9.88 9.59
N LEU A 129 7.52 -9.44 9.47
CA LEU A 129 7.02 -8.20 10.06
C LEU A 129 6.34 -8.48 11.40
N HIS A 130 6.56 -7.59 12.37
CA HIS A 130 6.05 -7.72 13.74
C HIS A 130 5.12 -6.56 14.12
N GLU A 131 5.44 -5.34 13.67
CA GLU A 131 4.68 -4.12 13.98
C GLU A 131 3.86 -3.62 12.79
N VAL A 132 3.98 -4.29 11.64
CA VAL A 132 3.19 -4.03 10.44
C VAL A 132 2.24 -5.20 10.21
N ASP A 133 0.95 -4.92 10.18
CA ASP A 133 -0.06 -5.93 9.85
C ASP A 133 -0.04 -6.25 8.35
N VAL A 134 -0.19 -7.52 8.00
CA VAL A 134 -0.26 -7.97 6.59
C VAL A 134 -1.59 -8.67 6.36
N VAL A 135 -2.43 -8.08 5.51
CA VAL A 135 -3.79 -8.57 5.23
C VAL A 135 -3.91 -8.90 3.74
N LEU A 136 -4.24 -10.16 3.44
CA LEU A 136 -4.62 -10.58 2.09
C LEU A 136 -6.12 -10.36 1.91
N LEU A 137 -6.49 -9.60 0.90
CA LEU A 137 -7.90 -9.25 0.62
C LEU A 137 -8.52 -10.32 -0.28
N GLU A 138 -8.98 -11.41 0.34
CA GLU A 138 -9.54 -12.57 -0.37
C GLU A 138 -11.03 -12.37 -0.69
N GLU A 139 -11.76 -11.68 0.20
CA GLU A 139 -13.21 -11.53 0.09
C GLU A 139 -13.59 -10.12 -0.35
N PRO A 140 -14.20 -9.94 -1.52
CA PRO A 140 -14.59 -8.64 -2.05
C PRO A 140 -15.44 -7.79 -1.09
N ASP A 141 -16.35 -8.43 -0.36
CA ASP A 141 -17.26 -7.76 0.58
C ASP A 141 -16.52 -7.14 1.76
N ASN A 142 -15.36 -7.67 2.11
CA ASN A 142 -14.56 -7.20 3.25
C ASN A 142 -13.55 -6.09 2.89
N ILE A 143 -13.28 -5.86 1.60
CA ILE A 143 -12.22 -4.92 1.15
C ILE A 143 -12.42 -3.54 1.78
N PHE A 144 -13.64 -2.99 1.75
CA PHE A 144 -13.89 -1.66 2.32
C PHE A 144 -13.64 -1.62 3.83
N THR A 145 -14.08 -2.63 4.56
CA THR A 145 -13.90 -2.75 6.00
C THR A 145 -12.43 -2.91 6.38
N GLU A 146 -11.65 -3.65 5.58
CA GLU A 146 -10.21 -3.81 5.82
C GLU A 146 -9.44 -2.50 5.64
N PHE A 147 -9.78 -1.68 4.63
CA PHE A 147 -9.22 -0.34 4.50
C PHE A 147 -9.62 0.59 5.66
N GLN A 148 -10.85 0.47 6.16
CA GLN A 148 -11.28 1.21 7.34
C GLN A 148 -10.52 0.76 8.59
N SER A 149 -10.33 -0.54 8.77
CA SER A 149 -9.57 -1.11 9.87
C SER A 149 -8.12 -0.64 9.86
N ALA A 150 -7.47 -0.67 8.70
CA ALA A 150 -6.11 -0.19 8.51
C ALA A 150 -5.97 1.31 8.85
N TYR A 151 -6.94 2.14 8.46
CA TYR A 151 -6.93 3.57 8.81
C TYR A 151 -7.13 3.80 10.31
N ASN A 152 -8.01 3.03 10.96
CA ASN A 152 -8.31 3.17 12.38
C ASN A 152 -7.29 2.48 13.32
N ALA A 153 -6.43 1.61 12.78
CA ALA A 153 -5.36 0.96 13.53
C ALA A 153 -4.35 1.98 14.08
N ASP A 154 -3.61 1.59 15.11
CA ASP A 154 -2.51 2.37 15.70
C ASP A 154 -1.13 1.99 15.13
N ARG A 155 -1.11 1.23 14.03
CA ARG A 155 0.08 0.71 13.35
C ARG A 155 -0.07 0.72 11.84
N SER A 156 1.03 0.48 11.15
CA SER A 156 1.05 0.35 9.69
C SER A 156 0.40 -0.95 9.24
N THR A 157 -0.21 -0.94 8.05
CA THR A 157 -0.86 -2.12 7.46
C THR A 157 -0.50 -2.26 5.99
N LEU A 158 -0.12 -3.47 5.57
CA LEU A 158 0.01 -3.86 4.17
C LEU A 158 -1.25 -4.61 3.73
N LEU A 159 -1.97 -4.04 2.79
CA LEU A 159 -3.15 -4.63 2.16
C LEU A 159 -2.75 -5.21 0.79
N VAL A 160 -2.88 -6.52 0.65
CA VAL A 160 -2.53 -7.26 -0.57
C VAL A 160 -3.81 -7.59 -1.33
N GLU A 161 -3.92 -7.06 -2.56
CA GLU A 161 -5.07 -7.19 -3.44
C GLU A 161 -4.82 -8.27 -4.51
N TYR A 162 -5.87 -8.93 -4.99
CA TYR A 162 -5.77 -9.80 -6.16
C TYR A 162 -6.01 -9.00 -7.43
N GLY A 163 -5.03 -8.99 -8.34
CA GLY A 163 -5.13 -8.27 -9.61
C GLY A 163 -6.25 -8.79 -10.52
N ASP A 164 -6.55 -10.08 -10.46
CA ASP A 164 -7.62 -10.70 -11.25
C ASP A 164 -9.00 -10.13 -10.89
N TYR A 165 -9.23 -9.72 -9.65
CA TYR A 165 -10.52 -9.16 -9.20
C TYR A 165 -10.80 -7.73 -9.69
N TYR A 166 -9.80 -7.00 -10.19
CA TYR A 166 -10.03 -5.65 -10.68
C TYR A 166 -10.98 -5.54 -11.89
N ASN A 167 -11.19 -6.64 -12.60
CA ASN A 167 -12.05 -6.72 -13.78
C ASN A 167 -13.44 -7.32 -13.47
N GLU A 168 -13.66 -7.78 -12.24
CA GLU A 168 -14.96 -8.26 -11.79
C GLU A 168 -15.93 -7.08 -11.60
N LYS A 169 -17.21 -7.29 -12.01
CA LYS A 169 -18.27 -6.28 -11.95
C LYS A 169 -19.26 -6.59 -10.85
#